data_58bf265effce1c8f8cefac8c0b951ed6
#
_entry.id   58bf265effce1c8f8cefac8c0b951ed6
#
_cell.length_a   1.000
_cell.length_b   1.000
_cell.length_c   1.000
_cell.angle_alpha   90.00
_cell.angle_beta   90.00
_cell.angle_gamma   90.00
#
_symmetry.space_group_name_H-M   'P 1'
#
loop_
_entity.id
_entity.type
_entity.pdbx_description
1 polymer ?
#
loop_
_entity_poly.entity_id
_entity_poly.type
_entity_poly.pdbx_seq_one_letter_code
_entity_poly.pdbx_strand_id
1 'polypeptide(L)'
;MADEFRAVLEAIGRIPAVPTILDVVCRTTGMGFAAVARVTEDRWIACNVKDDIAFGLQPGGELKIETTICNEIREHREPVIIENVAEDEAYCVHQTPAMYGFQSYISVPIVLPNGTFFGTLCAIDPKPRMLKTPEVIGMFRLFAELIAFHLDANTRLSVSEATLSREREVSELREQFITMLGHDLRNPLMAISAGATMLARR
;
A
#
# COMPACT_ATOMS: atom_id res chain seq x y z
N MET A 1 -10.15 11.79 -2.55
CA MET A 1 -9.25 11.39 -3.67
C MET A 1 -7.79 11.80 -3.44
N ALA A 2 -7.42 13.10 -3.29
CA ALA A 2 -6.01 13.47 -3.02
C ALA A 2 -5.45 12.88 -1.70
N ASP A 3 -6.25 12.81 -0.65
CA ASP A 3 -5.86 12.23 0.64
C ASP A 3 -5.66 10.71 0.58
N GLU A 4 -6.44 9.99 -0.20
CA GLU A 4 -6.32 8.54 -0.37
C GLU A 4 -4.99 8.17 -1.03
N PHE A 5 -4.58 8.90 -2.06
CA PHE A 5 -3.31 8.68 -2.73
C PHE A 5 -2.10 9.06 -1.87
N ARG A 6 -2.23 10.10 -1.06
CA ARG A 6 -1.19 10.45 -0.07
C ARG A 6 -1.01 9.31 0.93
N ALA A 7 -2.10 8.75 1.44
CA ALA A 7 -2.06 7.61 2.35
C ALA A 7 -1.39 6.38 1.72
N VAL A 8 -1.62 6.11 0.42
CA VAL A 8 -0.98 5.03 -0.32
C VAL A 8 0.53 5.26 -0.48
N LEU A 9 0.95 6.47 -0.85
CA LEU A 9 2.37 6.84 -0.94
C LEU A 9 3.07 6.68 0.40
N GLU A 10 2.43 7.12 1.48
CA GLU A 10 2.95 6.96 2.84
C GLU A 10 3.00 5.47 3.24
N ALA A 11 2.00 4.68 2.90
CA ALA A 11 1.96 3.25 3.22
C ALA A 11 3.14 2.50 2.57
N ILE A 12 3.41 2.73 1.28
CA ILE A 12 4.58 2.16 0.59
C ILE A 12 5.88 2.75 1.14
N GLY A 13 5.94 4.06 1.41
CA GLY A 13 7.11 4.72 1.98
C GLY A 13 7.50 4.20 3.37
N ARG A 14 6.54 3.66 4.13
CA ARG A 14 6.77 3.02 5.44
C ARG A 14 7.28 1.59 5.35
N ILE A 15 7.38 1.00 4.16
CA ILE A 15 7.95 -0.34 3.97
C ILE A 15 9.45 -0.19 3.69
N PRO A 16 10.34 -0.41 4.68
CA PRO A 16 11.79 -0.16 4.52
C PRO A 16 12.44 -1.05 3.47
N ALA A 17 11.80 -2.19 3.15
CA ALA A 17 12.31 -3.14 2.16
C ALA A 17 12.12 -2.66 0.70
N VAL A 18 11.18 -1.75 0.41
CA VAL A 18 10.85 -1.37 -0.98
C VAL A 18 12.04 -0.76 -1.73
N PRO A 19 12.80 0.21 -1.19
CA PRO A 19 13.98 0.72 -1.89
C PRO A 19 15.04 -0.37 -2.17
N THR A 20 15.24 -1.29 -1.23
CA THR A 20 16.16 -2.43 -1.41
C THR A 20 15.65 -3.39 -2.48
N ILE A 21 14.35 -3.68 -2.50
CA ILE A 21 13.72 -4.50 -3.54
C ILE A 21 13.97 -3.91 -4.93
N LEU A 22 13.74 -2.60 -5.12
CA LEU A 22 13.96 -1.94 -6.40
C LEU A 22 15.44 -1.95 -6.79
N ASP A 23 16.36 -1.76 -5.84
CA ASP A 23 17.80 -1.86 -6.11
C ASP A 23 18.20 -3.27 -6.54
N VAL A 24 17.71 -4.31 -5.84
CA VAL A 24 17.97 -5.71 -6.20
C VAL A 24 17.40 -6.04 -7.57
N VAL A 25 16.19 -5.60 -7.88
CA VAL A 25 15.55 -5.77 -9.20
C VAL A 25 16.46 -5.20 -10.29
N CYS A 26 16.87 -3.94 -10.17
CA CYS A 26 17.73 -3.29 -11.17
C CYS A 26 19.07 -4.01 -11.31
N ARG A 27 19.73 -4.34 -10.21
CA ARG A 27 21.05 -5.00 -10.22
C ARG A 27 21.02 -6.43 -10.79
N THR A 28 19.98 -7.19 -10.48
CA THR A 28 19.87 -8.59 -10.91
C THR A 28 19.51 -8.70 -12.39
N THR A 29 18.62 -7.83 -12.88
CA THR A 29 18.15 -7.84 -14.27
C THR A 29 19.00 -7.00 -15.21
N GLY A 30 19.79 -6.08 -14.66
CA GLY A 30 20.50 -5.04 -15.43
C GLY A 30 19.57 -3.94 -15.93
N MET A 31 18.31 -3.91 -15.49
CA MET A 31 17.38 -2.85 -15.87
C MET A 31 17.70 -1.54 -15.14
N GLY A 32 17.56 -0.42 -15.82
CA GLY A 32 17.93 0.89 -15.29
C GLY A 32 16.81 1.64 -14.57
N PHE A 33 15.57 1.15 -14.62
CA PHE A 33 14.44 1.74 -13.90
C PHE A 33 13.56 0.64 -13.31
N ALA A 34 13.13 0.85 -12.07
CA ALA A 34 12.14 0.00 -11.41
C ALA A 34 11.20 0.85 -10.54
N ALA A 35 9.96 0.43 -10.43
CA ALA A 35 8.95 1.13 -9.62
C ALA A 35 7.94 0.19 -8.99
N VAL A 36 7.44 0.59 -7.83
CA VAL A 36 6.17 0.13 -7.28
C VAL A 36 5.12 1.17 -7.62
N ALA A 37 4.09 0.77 -8.36
CA ALA A 37 3.03 1.65 -8.79
C ALA A 37 1.68 1.25 -8.21
N ARG A 38 0.90 2.24 -7.74
CA ARG A 38 -0.53 2.08 -7.51
C ARG A 38 -1.25 2.21 -8.85
N VAL A 39 -2.08 1.24 -9.18
CA VAL A 39 -2.85 1.24 -10.42
C VAL A 39 -4.33 1.08 -10.10
N THR A 40 -5.13 2.04 -10.50
CA THR A 40 -6.59 2.06 -10.38
C THR A 40 -7.24 2.00 -11.77
N GLU A 41 -8.54 2.18 -11.88
CA GLU A 41 -9.23 2.23 -13.17
C GLU A 41 -8.86 3.43 -14.01
N ASP A 42 -8.52 4.54 -13.36
CA ASP A 42 -8.33 5.86 -13.96
C ASP A 42 -6.94 6.46 -13.74
N ARG A 43 -6.10 5.85 -12.89
CA ARG A 43 -4.79 6.42 -12.52
C ARG A 43 -3.70 5.37 -12.36
N TRP A 44 -2.51 5.76 -12.79
CA TRP A 44 -1.24 5.09 -12.52
C TRP A 44 -0.32 6.05 -11.77
N ILE A 45 0.13 5.69 -10.56
CA ILE A 45 0.93 6.55 -9.69
C ILE A 45 2.15 5.79 -9.21
N ALA A 46 3.35 6.36 -9.41
CA ALA A 46 4.58 5.84 -8.85
C ALA A 46 4.59 6.01 -7.33
N CYS A 47 4.61 4.92 -6.58
CA CYS A 47 4.71 4.97 -5.12
C CYS A 47 6.15 5.01 -4.63
N ASN A 48 7.05 4.28 -5.29
CA ASN A 48 8.48 4.30 -5.04
C ASN A 48 9.21 4.00 -6.35
N VAL A 49 10.38 4.59 -6.54
CA VAL A 49 11.11 4.56 -7.81
C VAL A 49 12.62 4.39 -7.57
N LYS A 50 13.26 3.57 -8.39
CA LYS A 50 14.69 3.52 -8.65
C LYS A 50 14.90 3.91 -10.10
N ASP A 51 15.65 4.98 -10.37
CA ASP A 51 15.88 5.52 -11.71
C ASP A 51 17.37 5.78 -11.97
N ASP A 52 18.02 4.88 -12.67
CA ASP A 52 19.43 4.98 -13.07
C ASP A 52 19.59 5.37 -14.57
N ILE A 53 18.45 5.54 -15.30
CA ILE A 53 18.45 5.88 -16.74
C ILE A 53 17.89 7.26 -17.04
N ALA A 54 17.60 8.06 -16.01
CA ALA A 54 17.00 9.38 -16.13
C ALA A 54 15.63 9.37 -16.86
N PHE A 55 14.81 8.35 -16.56
CA PHE A 55 13.43 8.28 -17.03
C PHE A 55 12.61 9.48 -16.55
N GLY A 56 12.97 10.03 -15.37
CA GLY A 56 12.46 11.29 -14.87
C GLY A 56 11.19 11.18 -14.04
N LEU A 57 10.75 9.97 -13.72
CA LEU A 57 9.59 9.75 -12.86
C LEU A 57 10.03 9.74 -11.39
N GLN A 58 9.30 10.46 -10.55
CA GLN A 58 9.54 10.54 -9.10
C GLN A 58 8.37 9.92 -8.32
N PRO A 59 8.56 9.53 -7.05
CA PRO A 59 7.44 9.14 -6.19
C PRO A 59 6.34 10.23 -6.18
N GLY A 60 5.09 9.82 -6.40
CA GLY A 60 3.94 10.70 -6.60
C GLY A 60 3.72 11.13 -8.05
N GLY A 61 4.66 10.86 -8.96
CA GLY A 61 4.47 11.11 -10.38
C GLY A 61 3.44 10.17 -11.00
N GLU A 62 2.73 10.68 -12.01
CA GLU A 62 1.62 9.95 -12.65
C GLU A 62 1.89 9.73 -14.13
N LEU A 63 1.43 8.60 -14.62
CA LEU A 63 1.30 8.32 -16.05
C LEU A 63 -0.18 8.18 -16.40
N LYS A 64 -0.52 8.48 -17.64
CA LYS A 64 -1.88 8.22 -18.15
C LYS A 64 -2.09 6.72 -18.23
N ILE A 65 -3.07 6.21 -17.51
CA ILE A 65 -3.31 4.76 -17.36
C ILE A 65 -3.46 4.06 -18.71
N GLU A 66 -4.15 4.66 -19.66
CA GLU A 66 -4.42 4.13 -21.00
C GLU A 66 -3.14 3.97 -21.83
N THR A 67 -2.06 4.65 -21.43
CA THR A 67 -0.76 4.57 -22.11
C THR A 67 0.19 3.55 -21.46
N THR A 68 -0.28 2.83 -20.43
CA THR A 68 0.55 1.89 -19.67
C THR A 68 0.13 0.45 -19.88
N ILE A 69 1.09 -0.47 -20.03
CA ILE A 69 0.85 -1.92 -20.02
C ILE A 69 0.29 -2.39 -18.65
N CYS A 70 0.52 -1.60 -17.59
CA CYS A 70 -0.01 -1.91 -16.26
C CYS A 70 -1.56 -1.92 -16.21
N ASN A 71 -2.23 -1.23 -17.14
CA ASN A 71 -3.67 -1.31 -17.28
C ASN A 71 -4.14 -2.72 -17.70
N GLU A 72 -3.45 -3.34 -18.67
CA GLU A 72 -3.73 -4.72 -19.08
C GLU A 72 -3.52 -5.70 -17.92
N ILE A 73 -2.43 -5.51 -17.15
CA ILE A 73 -2.13 -6.33 -15.96
C ILE A 73 -3.23 -6.18 -14.90
N ARG A 74 -3.81 -4.99 -14.74
CA ARG A 74 -4.94 -4.75 -13.84
C ARG A 74 -6.16 -5.60 -14.23
N GLU A 75 -6.41 -5.77 -15.52
CA GLU A 75 -7.56 -6.51 -16.03
C GLU A 75 -7.35 -8.03 -15.95
N HIS A 76 -6.20 -8.50 -16.40
CA HIS A 76 -5.93 -9.94 -16.55
C HIS A 76 -5.23 -10.57 -15.34
N ARG A 77 -4.61 -9.77 -14.46
CA ARG A 77 -3.83 -10.23 -13.28
C ARG A 77 -2.63 -11.10 -13.65
N GLU A 78 -2.20 -11.07 -14.91
CA GLU A 78 -1.07 -11.84 -15.40
C GLU A 78 0.17 -10.94 -15.56
N PRO A 79 1.38 -11.46 -15.27
CA PRO A 79 2.62 -10.73 -15.53
C PRO A 79 2.82 -10.47 -17.03
N VAL A 80 3.39 -9.32 -17.36
CA VAL A 80 3.87 -9.03 -18.73
C VAL A 80 5.39 -8.94 -18.71
N ILE A 81 6.04 -9.68 -19.64
CA ILE A 81 7.50 -9.76 -19.73
C ILE A 81 7.92 -9.64 -21.19
N ILE A 82 8.65 -8.58 -21.50
CA ILE A 82 9.15 -8.24 -22.84
C ILE A 82 10.67 -8.12 -22.74
N GLU A 83 11.41 -9.00 -23.40
CA GLU A 83 12.88 -8.98 -23.40
C GLU A 83 13.44 -8.01 -24.45
N ASN A 84 12.78 -7.96 -25.62
CA ASN A 84 13.09 -7.07 -26.71
C ASN A 84 11.81 -6.70 -27.47
N VAL A 85 11.38 -5.45 -27.35
CA VAL A 85 10.17 -4.96 -28.01
C VAL A 85 10.20 -5.21 -29.52
N ALA A 86 11.35 -5.04 -30.17
CA ALA A 86 11.47 -5.19 -31.61
C ALA A 86 11.23 -6.65 -32.10
N GLU A 87 11.36 -7.63 -31.22
CA GLU A 87 11.19 -9.06 -31.49
C GLU A 87 9.92 -9.65 -30.89
N ASP A 88 9.16 -8.85 -30.11
CA ASP A 88 7.94 -9.30 -29.45
C ASP A 88 6.72 -9.09 -30.35
N GLU A 89 6.05 -10.18 -30.74
CA GLU A 89 4.92 -10.16 -31.67
C GLU A 89 3.74 -9.30 -31.20
N ALA A 90 3.51 -9.23 -29.89
CA ALA A 90 2.39 -8.49 -29.31
C ALA A 90 2.73 -7.01 -29.10
N TYR A 91 3.97 -6.71 -28.72
CA TYR A 91 4.34 -5.37 -28.25
C TYR A 91 5.18 -4.55 -29.25
N CYS A 92 5.67 -5.14 -30.38
CA CYS A 92 6.42 -4.40 -31.40
C CYS A 92 5.62 -3.27 -32.07
N VAL A 93 4.28 -3.40 -32.12
CA VAL A 93 3.35 -2.38 -32.65
C VAL A 93 2.62 -1.59 -31.55
N HIS A 94 2.87 -1.92 -30.29
CA HIS A 94 2.20 -1.27 -29.17
C HIS A 94 2.75 0.15 -28.95
N GLN A 95 1.88 1.11 -28.62
CA GLN A 95 2.26 2.53 -28.49
C GLN A 95 3.15 2.80 -27.27
N THR A 96 2.97 2.06 -26.18
CA THR A 96 3.66 2.30 -24.89
C THR A 96 5.18 2.23 -24.98
N PRO A 97 5.81 1.21 -25.61
CA PRO A 97 7.27 1.17 -25.75
C PRO A 97 7.84 2.36 -26.51
N ALA A 98 7.19 2.77 -27.60
CA ALA A 98 7.61 3.91 -28.40
C ALA A 98 7.45 5.24 -27.64
N MET A 99 6.38 5.37 -26.86
CA MET A 99 6.09 6.58 -26.08
C MET A 99 7.09 6.78 -24.94
N TYR A 100 7.47 5.71 -24.26
CA TYR A 100 8.33 5.75 -23.07
C TYR A 100 9.80 5.35 -23.36
N GLY A 101 10.13 4.98 -24.58
CA GLY A 101 11.51 4.77 -25.02
C GLY A 101 12.18 3.51 -24.47
N PHE A 102 11.44 2.45 -24.10
CA PHE A 102 12.02 1.23 -23.59
C PHE A 102 12.03 0.09 -24.64
N GLN A 103 12.98 -0.82 -24.49
CA GLN A 103 13.11 -2.06 -25.28
C GLN A 103 12.84 -3.32 -24.47
N SER A 104 13.00 -3.24 -23.14
CA SER A 104 12.63 -4.35 -22.27
C SER A 104 11.73 -3.87 -21.15
N TYR A 105 10.83 -4.75 -20.73
CA TYR A 105 9.79 -4.48 -19.73
C TYR A 105 9.46 -5.74 -18.96
N ILE A 106 9.35 -5.62 -17.67
CA ILE A 106 8.73 -6.65 -16.83
C ILE A 106 7.84 -5.98 -15.80
N SER A 107 6.66 -6.53 -15.63
CA SER A 107 5.74 -6.06 -14.59
C SER A 107 4.91 -7.21 -14.06
N VAL A 108 4.78 -7.29 -12.76
CA VAL A 108 3.98 -8.30 -12.07
C VAL A 108 2.93 -7.63 -11.19
N PRO A 109 1.74 -8.23 -11.07
CA PRO A 109 0.69 -7.70 -10.23
C PRO A 109 1.04 -7.84 -8.75
N ILE A 110 0.74 -6.81 -7.97
CA ILE A 110 0.71 -6.83 -6.52
C ILE A 110 -0.73 -7.06 -6.10
N VAL A 111 -1.04 -8.25 -5.58
CA VAL A 111 -2.38 -8.64 -5.15
C VAL A 111 -2.35 -8.89 -3.65
N LEU A 112 -3.20 -8.17 -2.91
CA LEU A 112 -3.29 -8.30 -1.46
C LEU A 112 -3.87 -9.67 -1.06
N PRO A 113 -3.65 -10.15 0.18
CA PRO A 113 -4.16 -11.45 0.64
C PRO A 113 -5.69 -11.62 0.53
N ASN A 114 -6.44 -10.52 0.52
CA ASN A 114 -7.89 -10.52 0.31
C ASN A 114 -8.30 -10.59 -1.17
N GLY A 115 -7.36 -10.76 -2.11
CA GLY A 115 -7.58 -10.79 -3.55
C GLY A 115 -7.69 -9.42 -4.24
N THR A 116 -7.60 -8.33 -3.48
CA THR A 116 -7.65 -6.98 -4.05
C THR A 116 -6.36 -6.66 -4.80
N PHE A 117 -6.49 -6.18 -6.02
CA PHE A 117 -5.35 -5.68 -6.77
C PHE A 117 -4.92 -4.31 -6.24
N PHE A 118 -3.66 -4.21 -5.88
CA PHE A 118 -3.08 -2.95 -5.45
C PHE A 118 -2.48 -2.17 -6.62
N GLY A 119 -1.68 -2.84 -7.44
CA GLY A 119 -0.92 -2.22 -8.51
C GLY A 119 0.13 -3.18 -9.04
N THR A 120 1.28 -2.66 -9.42
CA THR A 120 2.34 -3.47 -10.04
C THR A 120 3.72 -3.16 -9.47
N LEU A 121 4.59 -4.18 -9.46
CA LEU A 121 6.04 -4.03 -9.40
C LEU A 121 6.55 -4.15 -10.84
N CYS A 122 7.12 -3.07 -11.37
CA CYS A 122 7.57 -3.01 -12.76
C CYS A 122 9.01 -2.52 -12.89
N ALA A 123 9.63 -2.90 -14.01
CA ALA A 123 10.94 -2.39 -14.41
C ALA A 123 11.01 -2.23 -15.93
N ILE A 124 11.79 -1.25 -16.41
CA ILE A 124 12.03 -0.96 -17.81
C ILE A 124 13.51 -0.67 -18.09
N ASP A 125 13.92 -0.91 -19.33
CA ASP A 125 15.25 -0.52 -19.81
C ASP A 125 15.19 -0.12 -21.29
N PRO A 126 15.95 0.89 -21.76
CA PRO A 126 16.03 1.25 -23.17
C PRO A 126 16.78 0.21 -24.02
N LYS A 127 17.37 -0.81 -23.42
CA LYS A 127 18.08 -1.91 -24.10
C LYS A 127 17.36 -3.23 -23.86
N PRO A 128 17.47 -4.19 -24.76
CA PRO A 128 17.02 -5.56 -24.53
C PRO A 128 17.69 -6.19 -23.30
N ARG A 129 16.93 -6.96 -22.52
CA ARG A 129 17.37 -7.67 -21.31
C ARG A 129 16.81 -9.09 -21.27
N MET A 130 17.57 -10.03 -20.72
CA MET A 130 17.09 -11.39 -20.48
C MET A 130 16.24 -11.42 -19.21
N LEU A 131 14.93 -11.59 -19.35
CA LEU A 131 13.96 -11.51 -18.27
C LEU A 131 13.12 -12.78 -18.11
N LYS A 132 12.95 -13.57 -19.19
CA LYS A 132 12.12 -14.78 -19.21
C LYS A 132 12.83 -15.99 -18.59
N THR A 133 13.55 -15.78 -17.48
CA THR A 133 14.18 -16.86 -16.71
C THR A 133 13.36 -17.15 -15.44
N PRO A 134 13.33 -18.42 -14.97
CA PRO A 134 12.62 -18.78 -13.76
C PRO A 134 13.06 -17.96 -12.53
N GLU A 135 14.35 -17.63 -12.45
CA GLU A 135 14.95 -16.88 -11.34
C GLU A 135 14.43 -15.44 -11.32
N VAL A 136 14.39 -14.75 -12.46
CA VAL A 136 13.90 -13.37 -12.56
C VAL A 136 12.41 -13.33 -12.29
N ILE A 137 11.64 -14.22 -12.89
CA ILE A 137 10.19 -14.29 -12.69
C ILE A 137 9.85 -14.63 -11.24
N GLY A 138 10.56 -15.60 -10.67
CA GLY A 138 10.39 -15.99 -9.26
C GLY A 138 10.73 -14.86 -8.30
N MET A 139 11.81 -14.12 -8.55
CA MET A 139 12.21 -12.95 -7.78
C MET A 139 11.12 -11.85 -7.80
N PHE A 140 10.60 -11.50 -8.98
CA PHE A 140 9.57 -10.48 -9.09
C PHE A 140 8.28 -10.89 -8.36
N ARG A 141 7.85 -12.15 -8.50
CA ARG A 141 6.68 -12.68 -7.80
C ARG A 141 6.86 -12.62 -6.28
N LEU A 142 8.00 -13.08 -5.78
CA LEU A 142 8.33 -13.05 -4.36
C LEU A 142 8.30 -11.60 -3.81
N PHE A 143 8.88 -10.66 -4.55
CA PHE A 143 8.89 -9.26 -4.12
C PHE A 143 7.50 -8.62 -4.16
N ALA A 144 6.69 -8.93 -5.16
CA ALA A 144 5.30 -8.47 -5.21
C ALA A 144 4.47 -9.02 -4.03
N GLU A 145 4.63 -10.31 -3.70
CA GLU A 145 4.00 -10.94 -2.52
C GLU A 145 4.49 -10.32 -1.21
N LEU A 146 5.78 -10.04 -1.08
CA LEU A 146 6.34 -9.40 0.11
C LEU A 146 5.78 -7.98 0.31
N ILE A 147 5.68 -7.20 -0.77
CA ILE A 147 5.07 -5.86 -0.73
C ILE A 147 3.60 -5.96 -0.33
N ALA A 148 2.86 -6.89 -0.93
CA ALA A 148 1.45 -7.12 -0.62
C ALA A 148 1.24 -7.50 0.85
N PHE A 149 2.08 -8.40 1.39
CA PHE A 149 2.06 -8.79 2.79
C PHE A 149 2.28 -7.61 3.74
N HIS A 150 3.28 -6.78 3.46
CA HIS A 150 3.55 -5.58 4.29
C HIS A 150 2.41 -4.56 4.24
N LEU A 151 1.80 -4.34 3.08
CA LEU A 151 0.65 -3.46 2.93
C LEU A 151 -0.54 -3.94 3.76
N ASP A 152 -0.85 -5.24 3.70
CA ASP A 152 -1.94 -5.85 4.48
C ASP A 152 -1.65 -5.78 5.98
N ALA A 153 -0.43 -6.12 6.41
CA ALA A 153 0.00 -6.06 7.80
C ALA A 153 -0.09 -4.64 8.38
N ASN A 154 0.37 -3.64 7.65
CA ASN A 154 0.29 -2.23 8.06
C ASN A 154 -1.18 -1.76 8.18
N THR A 155 -2.04 -2.18 7.25
CA THR A 155 -3.47 -1.86 7.30
C THR A 155 -4.15 -2.49 8.52
N ARG A 156 -3.87 -3.76 8.79
CA ARG A 156 -4.40 -4.46 9.98
C ARG A 156 -3.93 -3.83 11.28
N LEU A 157 -2.65 -3.45 11.35
CA LEU A 157 -2.09 -2.79 12.53
C LEU A 157 -2.80 -1.46 12.78
N SER A 158 -2.96 -0.61 11.77
CA SER A 158 -3.65 0.68 11.90
C SER A 158 -5.10 0.53 12.36
N VAL A 159 -5.84 -0.46 11.84
CA VAL A 159 -7.21 -0.75 12.26
C VAL A 159 -7.25 -1.22 13.72
N SER A 160 -6.32 -2.09 14.13
CA SER A 160 -6.22 -2.59 15.50
C SER A 160 -5.91 -1.47 16.49
N GLU A 161 -4.96 -0.59 16.17
CA GLU A 161 -4.61 0.57 17.00
C GLU A 161 -5.78 1.54 17.17
N ALA A 162 -6.50 1.84 16.08
CA ALA A 162 -7.69 2.69 16.12
C ALA A 162 -8.80 2.09 17.00
N THR A 163 -9.00 0.76 16.91
CA THR A 163 -9.99 0.05 17.74
C THR A 163 -9.62 0.11 19.23
N LEU A 164 -8.36 -0.16 19.56
CA LEU A 164 -7.86 -0.11 20.93
C LEU A 164 -7.96 1.31 21.53
N SER A 165 -7.66 2.34 20.72
CA SER A 165 -7.81 3.74 21.15
C SER A 165 -9.27 4.05 21.50
N ARG A 166 -10.21 3.63 20.64
CA ARG A 166 -11.64 3.84 20.86
C ARG A 166 -12.16 3.08 22.11
N GLU A 167 -11.70 1.86 22.34
CA GLU A 167 -12.06 1.09 23.52
C GLU A 167 -11.58 1.76 24.81
N ARG A 168 -10.35 2.33 24.80
CA ARG A 168 -9.81 3.09 25.92
C ARG A 168 -10.64 4.32 26.23
N GLU A 169 -10.98 5.13 25.22
CA GLU A 169 -11.83 6.30 25.37
C GLU A 169 -13.19 5.95 25.99
N VAL A 170 -13.83 4.89 25.52
CA VAL A 170 -15.12 4.42 26.07
C VAL A 170 -14.96 3.96 27.53
N SER A 171 -13.87 3.27 27.86
CA SER A 171 -13.60 2.83 29.23
C SER A 171 -13.39 4.01 30.19
N GLU A 172 -12.61 5.01 29.76
CA GLU A 172 -12.37 6.23 30.55
C GLU A 172 -13.67 7.01 30.83
N LEU A 173 -14.51 7.20 29.81
CA LEU A 173 -15.82 7.83 29.96
C LEU A 173 -16.71 7.05 30.93
N ARG A 174 -16.69 5.72 30.87
CA ARG A 174 -17.45 4.86 31.78
C ARG A 174 -16.99 5.00 33.22
N GLU A 175 -15.70 5.05 33.48
CA GLU A 175 -15.13 5.26 34.80
C GLU A 175 -15.50 6.65 35.38
N GLN A 176 -15.40 7.69 34.55
CA GLN A 176 -15.80 9.05 34.93
C GLN A 176 -17.29 9.09 35.29
N PHE A 177 -18.15 8.45 34.49
CA PHE A 177 -19.58 8.39 34.74
C PHE A 177 -19.91 7.66 36.06
N ILE A 178 -19.27 6.50 36.31
CA ILE A 178 -19.44 5.76 37.56
C ILE A 178 -19.01 6.60 38.78
N THR A 179 -17.90 7.30 38.67
CA THR A 179 -17.36 8.16 39.72
C THR A 179 -18.34 9.32 40.04
N MET A 180 -18.88 9.97 39.01
CA MET A 180 -19.85 11.05 39.14
C MET A 180 -21.15 10.56 39.80
N LEU A 181 -21.71 9.44 39.31
CA LEU A 181 -22.89 8.82 39.90
C LEU A 181 -22.66 8.43 41.35
N GLY A 182 -21.50 7.86 41.69
CA GLY A 182 -21.15 7.49 43.05
C GLY A 182 -21.12 8.69 44.00
N HIS A 183 -20.64 9.85 43.54
CA HIS A 183 -20.67 11.08 44.28
C HIS A 183 -22.11 11.63 44.47
N ASP A 184 -22.87 11.67 43.38
CA ASP A 184 -24.24 12.24 43.39
C ASP A 184 -25.24 11.37 44.15
N LEU A 185 -25.02 10.07 44.25
CA LEU A 185 -25.82 9.16 45.07
C LEU A 185 -25.43 9.22 46.56
N ARG A 186 -24.15 9.45 46.86
CA ARG A 186 -23.68 9.55 48.29
C ARG A 186 -24.30 10.70 49.03
N ASN A 187 -24.46 11.86 48.40
CA ASN A 187 -25.01 13.04 49.04
C ASN A 187 -26.46 12.86 49.57
N PRO A 188 -27.44 12.40 48.76
CA PRO A 188 -28.79 12.17 49.24
C PRO A 188 -28.86 11.01 50.24
N LEU A 189 -28.05 9.92 50.07
CA LEU A 189 -27.99 8.83 51.02
C LEU A 189 -27.49 9.29 52.43
N MET A 190 -26.47 10.12 52.46
CA MET A 190 -26.00 10.71 53.71
C MET A 190 -27.06 11.60 54.39
N ALA A 191 -27.79 12.40 53.61
CA ALA A 191 -28.89 13.21 54.15
C ALA A 191 -30.03 12.38 54.74
N ILE A 192 -30.42 11.29 54.03
CA ILE A 192 -31.42 10.33 54.49
C ILE A 192 -30.95 9.63 55.78
N SER A 193 -29.72 9.15 55.81
CA SER A 193 -29.12 8.47 56.97
C SER A 193 -29.04 9.38 58.18
N ALA A 194 -28.65 10.66 58.01
CA ALA A 194 -28.61 11.65 59.07
C ALA A 194 -30.02 11.95 59.62
N GLY A 195 -31.03 12.09 58.74
CA GLY A 195 -32.42 12.26 59.10
C GLY A 195 -33.01 11.10 59.92
N ALA A 196 -32.75 9.87 59.47
CA ALA A 196 -33.16 8.65 60.16
C ALA A 196 -32.52 8.53 61.53
N THR A 197 -31.23 8.87 61.67
CA THR A 197 -30.53 8.88 62.99
C THR A 197 -31.08 9.92 63.97
N MET A 198 -31.49 11.09 63.45
CA MET A 198 -32.16 12.11 64.31
C MET A 198 -33.53 11.64 64.78
N LEU A 199 -34.30 10.96 63.97
CA LEU A 199 -35.62 10.42 64.36
C LEU A 199 -35.53 9.28 65.36
N ALA A 200 -34.50 8.45 65.28
CA ALA A 200 -34.28 7.31 66.18
C ALA A 200 -33.79 7.72 67.59
N ARG A 201 -33.35 8.95 67.77
CA ARG A 201 -32.91 9.51 69.08
C ARG A 201 -34.01 10.29 69.89
N ARG A 202 -35.21 10.33 69.36
CA ARG A 202 -36.39 10.85 70.06
C ARG A 202 -37.22 9.68 70.62
#